data_11930d0eb70689fd523dbc1b292cd685
#
_entry.id   11930d0eb70689fd523dbc1b292cd685
#
_cell.length_a   1.000
_cell.length_b   1.000
_cell.length_c   1.000
_cell.angle_alpha   90.00
_cell.angle_beta   90.00
_cell.angle_gamma   90.00
#
_symmetry.space_group_name_H-M   'P 1'
#
loop_
_entity.id
_entity.type
_entity.pdbx_description
1 polymer ?
#
loop_
_entity_poly.entity_id
_entity_poly.type
_entity_poly.pdbx_seq_one_letter_code
_entity_poly.pdbx_strand_id
1 'polypeptide(L)'
;MKKICKFSLHLSFIIISTIAVGIFLLSSVTDTLAQFAQLNIKDQNALSLNVNDAVYNANTSEFLGSKNVSLTPYRITEKHYLDQGLLNNGVNVTNNQTYLDTYLSNDLLVGRGNGTIAAIDGQNISWISSGLGKLIDNQWIFYGVMLFNNTHSESLSLLNNSIGLSKSMAGSEPDYIWLLE
;
A
#
# COMPACT_ATOMS: atom_id res chain seq x y z
N MET A 1 27.19 51.87 -15.23
CA MET A 1 27.43 50.46 -14.85
C MET A 1 26.94 50.15 -13.43
N LYS A 2 25.61 50.17 -13.13
CA LYS A 2 25.08 49.89 -11.77
C LYS A 2 23.75 49.08 -11.76
N LYS A 3 23.39 48.39 -12.85
CA LYS A 3 22.10 47.65 -12.91
C LYS A 3 22.21 46.10 -12.91
N ILE A 4 23.42 45.53 -12.91
CA ILE A 4 23.60 44.08 -13.01
C ILE A 4 23.58 43.36 -11.64
N CYS A 5 23.85 44.10 -10.54
CA CYS A 5 23.99 43.50 -9.22
C CYS A 5 22.64 43.13 -8.50
N LYS A 6 21.51 43.73 -8.87
CA LYS A 6 20.22 43.48 -8.21
C LYS A 6 19.52 42.22 -8.71
N PHE A 7 19.76 41.79 -9.94
CA PHE A 7 19.10 40.63 -10.51
C PHE A 7 19.69 39.29 -9.97
N SER A 8 21.00 39.30 -9.70
CA SER A 8 21.69 38.11 -9.14
C SER A 8 21.26 37.78 -7.71
N LEU A 9 20.94 38.79 -6.90
CA LEU A 9 20.56 38.57 -5.48
C LEU A 9 19.16 37.94 -5.35
N HIS A 10 18.22 38.33 -6.22
CA HIS A 10 16.86 37.77 -6.20
C HIS A 10 16.81 36.33 -6.70
N LEU A 11 17.62 36.00 -7.70
CA LEU A 11 17.70 34.64 -8.24
C LEU A 11 18.31 33.66 -7.20
N SER A 12 19.33 34.11 -6.48
CA SER A 12 19.97 33.35 -5.41
C SER A 12 18.99 33.05 -4.24
N PHE A 13 18.15 34.02 -3.87
CA PHE A 13 17.14 33.83 -2.81
C PHE A 13 16.05 32.86 -3.23
N ILE A 14 15.61 32.87 -4.47
CA ILE A 14 14.59 31.94 -4.98
C ILE A 14 15.14 30.51 -5.02
N ILE A 15 16.37 30.32 -5.46
CA ILE A 15 17.00 28.97 -5.49
C ILE A 15 17.21 28.42 -4.09
N ILE A 16 17.66 29.26 -3.14
CA ILE A 16 17.86 28.82 -1.75
C ILE A 16 16.52 28.49 -1.09
N SER A 17 15.44 29.24 -1.35
CA SER A 17 14.13 28.96 -0.78
C SER A 17 13.51 27.67 -1.35
N THR A 18 13.68 27.39 -2.64
CA THR A 18 13.17 26.14 -3.24
C THR A 18 13.96 24.91 -2.78
N ILE A 19 15.25 25.01 -2.55
CA ILE A 19 16.07 23.95 -1.99
C ILE A 19 15.69 23.69 -0.52
N ALA A 20 15.49 24.75 0.28
CA ALA A 20 15.09 24.63 1.68
C ALA A 20 13.71 23.96 1.84
N VAL A 21 12.72 24.32 1.02
CA VAL A 21 11.39 23.69 1.01
C VAL A 21 11.49 22.23 0.55
N GLY A 22 12.30 21.94 -0.47
CA GLY A 22 12.53 20.57 -0.93
C GLY A 22 13.18 19.68 0.13
N ILE A 23 14.15 20.18 0.88
CA ILE A 23 14.80 19.47 1.99
C ILE A 23 13.82 19.26 3.15
N PHE A 24 12.98 20.27 3.46
CA PHE A 24 11.98 20.16 4.54
C PHE A 24 10.88 19.13 4.21
N LEU A 25 10.44 19.07 2.96
CA LEU A 25 9.47 18.04 2.52
C LEU A 25 10.10 16.65 2.49
N LEU A 26 11.36 16.51 2.12
CA LEU A 26 12.07 15.22 2.17
C LEU A 26 12.31 14.76 3.61
N SER A 27 12.66 15.66 4.54
CA SER A 27 12.84 15.30 5.95
C SER A 27 11.53 14.86 6.61
N SER A 28 10.42 15.54 6.33
CA SER A 28 9.11 15.15 6.88
C SER A 28 8.63 13.77 6.37
N VAL A 29 8.95 13.42 5.13
CA VAL A 29 8.63 12.09 4.58
C VAL A 29 9.54 11.01 5.19
N THR A 30 10.83 11.29 5.37
CA THR A 30 11.77 10.34 6.01
C THR A 30 11.46 10.15 7.49
N ASP A 31 11.06 11.20 8.22
CA ASP A 31 10.67 11.09 9.63
C ASP A 31 9.38 10.28 9.79
N THR A 32 8.40 10.47 8.90
CA THR A 32 7.17 9.67 8.89
C THR A 32 7.47 8.21 8.55
N LEU A 33 8.32 7.93 7.57
CA LEU A 33 8.74 6.58 7.22
C LEU A 33 9.58 5.94 8.33
N ALA A 34 10.43 6.72 9.01
CA ALA A 34 11.21 6.24 10.15
C ALA A 34 10.32 5.94 11.37
N GLN A 35 9.26 6.73 11.60
CA GLN A 35 8.27 6.44 12.65
C GLN A 35 7.45 5.19 12.31
N PHE A 36 7.08 4.96 11.06
CA PHE A 36 6.44 3.70 10.64
C PHE A 36 7.39 2.52 10.75
N ALA A 37 8.68 2.68 10.46
CA ALA A 37 9.69 1.62 10.61
C ALA A 37 10.04 1.34 12.10
N GLN A 38 9.82 2.29 12.99
CA GLN A 38 9.94 2.14 14.45
C GLN A 38 8.65 1.68 15.13
N LEU A 39 7.55 1.50 14.41
CA LEU A 39 6.47 0.65 14.88
C LEU A 39 7.06 -0.74 15.08
N ASN A 40 7.55 -0.92 16.28
CA ASN A 40 8.41 -2.01 16.72
C ASN A 40 7.57 -3.29 16.57
N ILE A 41 7.83 -4.05 15.53
CA ILE A 41 7.29 -5.40 15.32
C ILE A 41 7.71 -6.35 16.49
N LYS A 42 8.36 -5.81 17.52
CA LYS A 42 8.68 -6.53 18.77
C LYS A 42 7.48 -6.80 19.66
N ASP A 43 6.40 -6.03 19.54
CA ASP A 43 5.14 -6.38 20.16
C ASP A 43 4.30 -7.19 19.15
N GLN A 44 4.67 -8.45 18.97
CA GLN A 44 3.85 -9.42 18.25
C GLN A 44 2.43 -9.56 18.82
N ASN A 45 2.19 -8.99 20.00
CA ASN A 45 0.88 -8.97 20.65
C ASN A 45 0.06 -7.70 20.36
N ALA A 46 0.65 -6.62 19.85
CA ALA A 46 -0.07 -5.36 19.63
C ALA A 46 -0.91 -5.33 18.34
N LEU A 47 -0.67 -6.27 17.41
CA LEU A 47 -1.45 -6.47 16.17
C LEU A 47 -1.68 -7.97 15.94
N SER A 48 -2.05 -8.69 16.97
CA SER A 48 -2.59 -10.05 16.85
C SER A 48 -4.00 -9.95 16.27
N LEU A 49 -4.05 -9.64 14.96
CA LEU A 49 -5.29 -9.67 14.21
C LEU A 49 -5.75 -11.12 14.15
N ASN A 50 -6.86 -11.40 14.82
CA ASN A 50 -7.44 -12.73 14.80
C ASN A 50 -8.00 -13.01 13.40
N VAL A 51 -7.52 -14.06 12.74
CA VAL A 51 -7.98 -14.44 11.39
C VAL A 51 -9.47 -14.72 11.31
N ASN A 52 -10.09 -15.11 12.42
CA ASN A 52 -11.54 -15.33 12.47
C ASN A 52 -12.35 -14.02 12.39
N ASP A 53 -11.72 -12.89 12.66
CA ASP A 53 -12.35 -11.55 12.60
C ASP A 53 -12.09 -10.87 11.25
N ALA A 54 -11.37 -11.52 10.34
CA ALA A 54 -11.15 -11.02 8.99
C ALA A 54 -12.47 -10.94 8.22
N VAL A 55 -12.72 -9.79 7.57
CA VAL A 55 -13.91 -9.60 6.72
C VAL A 55 -13.71 -10.20 5.34
N TYR A 56 -12.47 -10.39 4.91
CA TYR A 56 -12.10 -11.03 3.65
C TYR A 56 -10.98 -12.04 3.89
N ASN A 57 -11.11 -13.17 3.22
CA ASN A 57 -10.14 -14.25 3.20
C ASN A 57 -9.99 -14.74 1.76
N ALA A 58 -8.79 -14.59 1.18
CA ALA A 58 -8.48 -15.13 -0.14
C ALA A 58 -8.29 -16.65 -0.04
N ASN A 59 -9.08 -17.41 -0.79
CA ASN A 59 -8.92 -18.87 -0.89
C ASN A 59 -7.78 -19.24 -1.84
N THR A 60 -7.59 -18.44 -2.90
CA THR A 60 -6.53 -18.59 -3.90
C THR A 60 -6.03 -17.24 -4.35
N SER A 61 -4.75 -17.16 -4.69
CA SER A 61 -4.12 -15.98 -5.29
C SER A 61 -3.30 -16.42 -6.49
N GLU A 62 -3.61 -15.85 -7.66
CA GLU A 62 -2.91 -16.09 -8.92
C GLU A 62 -2.04 -14.88 -9.26
N PHE A 63 -0.74 -15.11 -9.45
CA PHE A 63 0.17 -14.10 -9.97
C PHE A 63 0.04 -14.00 -11.49
N LEU A 64 -0.45 -12.87 -11.99
CA LEU A 64 -0.69 -12.65 -13.42
C LEU A 64 0.53 -12.10 -14.16
N GLY A 65 1.52 -11.58 -13.43
CA GLY A 65 2.75 -11.06 -14.03
C GLY A 65 3.32 -9.83 -13.35
N SER A 66 4.51 -9.46 -13.78
CA SER A 66 5.18 -8.24 -13.32
C SER A 66 6.02 -7.60 -14.40
N LYS A 67 6.25 -6.29 -14.27
CA LYS A 67 7.21 -5.54 -15.07
C LYS A 67 8.01 -4.58 -14.21
N ASN A 68 9.28 -4.35 -14.56
CA ASN A 68 10.08 -3.30 -13.96
C ASN A 68 9.64 -1.95 -14.55
N VAL A 69 9.27 -1.02 -13.66
CA VAL A 69 8.90 0.37 -14.01
C VAL A 69 10.11 1.28 -13.93
N SER A 70 10.98 1.07 -12.93
CA SER A 70 12.23 1.81 -12.73
C SER A 70 13.28 0.91 -12.10
N LEU A 71 14.57 1.24 -12.36
CA LEU A 71 15.71 0.58 -11.72
C LEU A 71 16.56 1.56 -10.90
N THR A 72 16.36 2.88 -11.07
CA THR A 72 17.13 3.93 -10.40
C THR A 72 16.24 5.11 -10.03
N PRO A 73 16.42 5.75 -8.86
CA PRO A 73 17.35 5.37 -7.78
C PRO A 73 16.91 4.12 -7.01
N TYR A 74 15.62 3.71 -7.11
CA TYR A 74 15.06 2.51 -6.52
C TYR A 74 14.50 1.60 -7.60
N ARG A 75 14.61 0.30 -7.38
CA ARG A 75 13.87 -0.67 -8.20
C ARG A 75 12.39 -0.52 -7.87
N ILE A 76 11.57 -0.26 -8.91
CA ILE A 76 10.12 -0.22 -8.83
C ILE A 76 9.58 -1.29 -9.76
N THR A 77 8.74 -2.15 -9.22
CA THR A 77 8.10 -3.25 -9.97
C THR A 77 6.58 -3.12 -9.86
N GLU A 78 5.91 -3.14 -10.99
CA GLU A 78 4.45 -3.30 -11.06
C GLU A 78 4.13 -4.79 -11.08
N LYS A 79 3.17 -5.22 -10.26
CA LYS A 79 2.72 -6.61 -10.15
C LYS A 79 1.21 -6.69 -10.23
N HIS A 80 0.70 -7.76 -10.83
CA HIS A 80 -0.72 -8.02 -10.99
C HIS A 80 -1.09 -9.35 -10.38
N TYR A 81 -2.19 -9.37 -9.64
CA TYR A 81 -2.74 -10.57 -9.01
C TYR A 81 -4.25 -10.65 -9.21
N LEU A 82 -4.75 -11.87 -9.21
CA LEU A 82 -6.17 -12.18 -9.17
C LEU A 82 -6.44 -13.16 -8.02
N ASP A 83 -7.16 -12.71 -7.02
CA ASP A 83 -7.57 -13.57 -5.92
C ASP A 83 -9.02 -14.02 -6.11
N GLN A 84 -9.32 -15.21 -5.59
CA GLN A 84 -10.67 -15.65 -5.31
C GLN A 84 -10.81 -15.81 -3.82
N GLY A 85 -11.84 -15.22 -3.24
CA GLY A 85 -11.99 -15.18 -1.79
C GLY A 85 -13.44 -15.16 -1.35
N LEU A 86 -13.60 -15.13 -0.04
CA LEU A 86 -14.87 -15.13 0.65
C LEU A 86 -14.92 -13.95 1.61
N LEU A 87 -16.02 -13.19 1.58
CA LEU A 87 -16.37 -12.24 2.62
C LEU A 87 -17.02 -12.93 3.81
N ASN A 88 -16.90 -12.37 5.02
CA ASN A 88 -17.46 -12.96 6.23
C ASN A 88 -19.01 -13.04 6.24
N ASN A 89 -19.69 -12.29 5.35
CA ASN A 89 -21.13 -12.42 5.09
C ASN A 89 -21.48 -13.58 4.13
N GLY A 90 -20.51 -14.39 3.73
CA GLY A 90 -20.71 -15.57 2.86
C GLY A 90 -20.69 -15.26 1.36
N VAL A 91 -20.37 -14.05 0.94
CA VAL A 91 -20.31 -13.67 -0.47
C VAL A 91 -18.97 -14.07 -1.08
N ASN A 92 -19.01 -14.89 -2.14
CA ASN A 92 -17.83 -15.18 -2.96
C ASN A 92 -17.48 -13.98 -3.82
N VAL A 93 -16.20 -13.64 -3.86
CA VAL A 93 -15.68 -12.48 -4.60
C VAL A 93 -14.40 -12.83 -5.34
N THR A 94 -14.13 -12.05 -6.40
CA THR A 94 -12.81 -11.97 -7.02
C THR A 94 -12.20 -10.61 -6.71
N ASN A 95 -10.88 -10.55 -6.49
CA ASN A 95 -10.14 -9.32 -6.23
C ASN A 95 -9.03 -9.17 -7.27
N ASN A 96 -9.21 -8.26 -8.20
CA ASN A 96 -8.21 -7.93 -9.21
C ASN A 96 -7.33 -6.80 -8.69
N GLN A 97 -6.02 -7.03 -8.62
CA GLN A 97 -5.09 -6.19 -7.89
C GLN A 97 -3.89 -5.79 -8.74
N THR A 98 -3.47 -4.54 -8.57
CA THR A 98 -2.22 -4.01 -9.14
C THR A 98 -1.42 -3.33 -8.03
N TYR A 99 -0.15 -3.70 -7.89
CA TYR A 99 0.77 -3.11 -6.92
C TYR A 99 1.97 -2.48 -7.61
N LEU A 100 2.42 -1.35 -7.08
CA LEU A 100 3.72 -0.75 -7.37
C LEU A 100 4.60 -0.90 -6.14
N ASP A 101 5.55 -1.82 -6.22
CA ASP A 101 6.50 -2.12 -5.16
C ASP A 101 7.80 -1.37 -5.37
N THR A 102 8.15 -0.47 -4.44
CA THR A 102 9.41 0.26 -4.41
C THR A 102 10.34 -0.40 -3.41
N TYR A 103 11.43 -1.02 -3.88
CA TYR A 103 12.41 -1.71 -3.04
C TYR A 103 13.38 -0.71 -2.43
N LEU A 104 13.31 -0.54 -1.11
CA LEU A 104 14.22 0.33 -0.34
C LEU A 104 15.53 -0.39 -0.01
N SER A 105 15.47 -1.73 0.15
CA SER A 105 16.60 -2.63 0.34
C SER A 105 16.28 -4.02 -0.21
N ASN A 106 17.14 -5.01 0.01
CA ASN A 106 16.91 -6.39 -0.41
C ASN A 106 15.79 -7.09 0.39
N ASP A 107 15.46 -6.56 1.58
CA ASP A 107 14.53 -7.15 2.54
C ASP A 107 13.37 -6.23 2.92
N LEU A 108 13.31 -5.01 2.35
CA LEU A 108 12.28 -4.02 2.67
C LEU A 108 11.76 -3.34 1.41
N LEU A 109 10.45 -3.25 1.28
CA LEU A 109 9.80 -2.48 0.23
C LEU A 109 8.61 -1.67 0.76
N VAL A 110 8.24 -0.63 0.03
CA VAL A 110 6.98 0.10 0.17
C VAL A 110 6.11 -0.25 -1.03
N GLY A 111 4.89 -0.70 -0.77
CA GLY A 111 3.90 -1.00 -1.79
C GLY A 111 2.78 0.05 -1.84
N ARG A 112 2.30 0.34 -3.04
CA ARG A 112 1.03 1.04 -3.27
C ARG A 112 0.20 0.18 -4.18
N GLY A 113 -1.05 -0.05 -3.79
CA GLY A 113 -1.95 -0.91 -4.53
C GLY A 113 -3.25 -0.21 -4.91
N ASN A 114 -3.87 -0.72 -5.93
CA ASN A 114 -5.26 -0.46 -6.25
C ASN A 114 -5.89 -1.73 -6.81
N GLY A 115 -7.19 -1.82 -6.71
CA GLY A 115 -7.90 -2.97 -7.22
C GLY A 115 -9.40 -2.83 -7.16
N THR A 116 -10.05 -3.94 -7.52
CA THR A 116 -11.51 -4.04 -7.54
C THR A 116 -11.91 -5.41 -7.02
N ILE A 117 -12.74 -5.42 -5.98
CA ILE A 117 -13.43 -6.60 -5.50
C ILE A 117 -14.78 -6.67 -6.21
N ALA A 118 -15.04 -7.79 -6.88
CA ALA A 118 -16.27 -8.05 -7.60
C ALA A 118 -16.98 -9.27 -7.01
N ALA A 119 -18.26 -9.12 -6.67
CA ALA A 119 -19.12 -10.21 -6.24
C ALA A 119 -19.71 -10.97 -7.45
N ILE A 120 -20.18 -12.18 -7.22
CA ILE A 120 -20.74 -13.07 -8.26
C ILE A 120 -21.98 -12.47 -8.93
N ASP A 121 -22.70 -11.56 -8.26
CA ASP A 121 -23.86 -10.84 -8.79
C ASP A 121 -23.49 -9.69 -9.75
N GLY A 122 -22.18 -9.50 -10.02
CA GLY A 122 -21.65 -8.46 -10.91
C GLY A 122 -21.45 -7.10 -10.24
N GLN A 123 -21.77 -6.98 -8.96
CA GLN A 123 -21.49 -5.76 -8.19
C GLN A 123 -20.00 -5.69 -7.87
N ASN A 124 -19.46 -4.49 -7.76
CA ASN A 124 -18.04 -4.29 -7.47
C ASN A 124 -17.78 -3.08 -6.58
N ILE A 125 -16.62 -3.09 -5.93
CA ILE A 125 -16.08 -2.00 -5.13
C ILE A 125 -14.60 -1.83 -5.42
N SER A 126 -14.18 -0.59 -5.64
CA SER A 126 -12.76 -0.26 -5.83
C SER A 126 -12.09 0.05 -4.51
N TRP A 127 -10.81 -0.19 -4.44
CA TRP A 127 -9.98 0.16 -3.30
C TRP A 127 -8.61 0.68 -3.73
N ILE A 128 -7.98 1.44 -2.82
CA ILE A 128 -6.58 1.82 -2.89
C ILE A 128 -5.88 1.39 -1.61
N SER A 129 -4.58 1.10 -1.68
CA SER A 129 -3.80 0.71 -0.51
C SER A 129 -2.40 1.31 -0.49
N SER A 130 -1.83 1.34 0.71
CA SER A 130 -0.41 1.59 0.93
C SER A 130 0.08 0.69 2.05
N GLY A 131 1.30 0.16 1.92
CA GLY A 131 1.83 -0.79 2.89
C GLY A 131 3.33 -1.00 2.80
N LEU A 132 3.79 -1.88 3.66
CA LEU A 132 5.18 -2.30 3.78
C LEU A 132 5.28 -3.80 3.53
N GLY A 133 6.30 -4.22 2.78
CA GLY A 133 6.72 -5.61 2.66
C GLY A 133 8.08 -5.81 3.29
N LYS A 134 8.21 -6.86 4.09
CA LYS A 134 9.47 -7.27 4.70
C LYS A 134 9.77 -8.74 4.39
N LEU A 135 11.02 -9.02 4.03
CA LEU A 135 11.51 -10.38 3.85
C LEU A 135 11.94 -10.93 5.22
N ILE A 136 11.27 -11.99 5.68
CA ILE A 136 11.54 -12.69 6.93
C ILE A 136 11.64 -14.18 6.59
N ASP A 137 12.73 -14.83 6.95
CA ASP A 137 12.96 -16.26 6.71
C ASP A 137 12.72 -16.68 5.24
N ASN A 138 13.21 -15.86 4.29
CA ASN A 138 13.00 -16.02 2.84
C ASN A 138 11.55 -15.89 2.36
N GLN A 139 10.67 -15.36 3.19
CA GLN A 139 9.28 -15.14 2.84
C GLN A 139 8.92 -13.66 2.96
N TRP A 140 8.30 -13.10 1.91
CA TRP A 140 7.77 -11.76 1.96
C TRP A 140 6.46 -11.73 2.73
N ILE A 141 6.42 -10.88 3.76
CA ILE A 141 5.23 -10.57 4.53
C ILE A 141 4.86 -9.12 4.28
N PHE A 142 3.61 -8.87 3.93
CA PHE A 142 3.09 -7.55 3.61
C PHE A 142 2.02 -7.16 4.63
N TYR A 143 2.07 -5.90 5.06
CA TYR A 143 1.02 -5.27 5.85
C TYR A 143 0.64 -3.95 5.19
N GLY A 144 -0.65 -3.67 5.10
CA GLY A 144 -1.13 -2.47 4.45
C GLY A 144 -2.42 -1.93 5.05
N VAL A 145 -2.69 -0.67 4.74
CA VAL A 145 -3.97 -0.02 4.96
C VAL A 145 -4.68 0.07 3.61
N MET A 146 -5.95 -0.28 3.60
CA MET A 146 -6.82 -0.22 2.42
C MET A 146 -7.94 0.78 2.67
N LEU A 147 -8.27 1.55 1.65
CA LEU A 147 -9.41 2.46 1.65
C LEU A 147 -10.38 1.99 0.58
N PHE A 148 -11.57 1.62 0.98
CA PHE A 148 -12.64 1.18 0.10
C PHE A 148 -13.50 2.36 -0.31
N ASN A 149 -13.85 2.39 -1.58
CA ASN A 149 -14.72 3.43 -2.14
C ASN A 149 -16.18 3.22 -1.73
N ASN A 150 -17.03 4.15 -2.10
CA ASN A 150 -18.47 4.00 -1.94
C ASN A 150 -19.01 2.99 -2.98
N THR A 151 -19.95 2.12 -2.55
CA THR A 151 -20.72 1.24 -3.41
C THR A 151 -22.19 1.28 -3.01
N HIS A 152 -23.07 0.98 -3.95
CA HIS A 152 -24.50 0.78 -3.70
C HIS A 152 -24.89 -0.69 -3.63
N SER A 153 -23.88 -1.58 -3.64
CA SER A 153 -24.07 -3.02 -3.58
C SER A 153 -24.45 -3.49 -2.18
N GLU A 154 -25.54 -4.24 -2.07
CA GLU A 154 -25.90 -4.90 -0.81
C GLU A 154 -24.89 -5.99 -0.45
N SER A 155 -24.42 -6.78 -1.44
CA SER A 155 -23.48 -7.88 -1.24
C SER A 155 -22.11 -7.42 -0.74
N LEU A 156 -21.69 -6.18 -1.11
CA LEU A 156 -20.41 -5.59 -0.71
C LEU A 156 -20.56 -4.46 0.33
N SER A 157 -21.77 -4.31 0.91
CA SER A 157 -22.09 -3.19 1.82
C SER A 157 -21.19 -3.10 3.03
N LEU A 158 -20.66 -4.21 3.52
CA LEU A 158 -19.72 -4.23 4.65
C LEU A 158 -18.39 -3.52 4.34
N LEU A 159 -17.98 -3.42 3.07
CA LEU A 159 -16.76 -2.73 2.65
C LEU A 159 -16.99 -1.24 2.36
N ASN A 160 -18.25 -0.79 2.33
CA ASN A 160 -18.64 0.53 1.85
C ASN A 160 -18.05 1.66 2.70
N ASN A 161 -17.25 2.55 2.08
CA ASN A 161 -16.57 3.68 2.75
C ASN A 161 -15.73 3.25 3.97
N SER A 162 -15.22 2.03 4.00
CA SER A 162 -14.49 1.49 5.13
C SER A 162 -12.98 1.63 4.97
N ILE A 163 -12.28 1.51 6.10
CA ILE A 163 -10.82 1.41 6.16
C ILE A 163 -10.49 -0.02 6.57
N GLY A 164 -9.62 -0.69 5.81
CA GLY A 164 -9.16 -2.04 6.10
C GLY A 164 -7.69 -2.08 6.47
N LEU A 165 -7.32 -3.04 7.30
CA LEU A 165 -5.94 -3.52 7.44
C LEU A 165 -5.81 -4.78 6.61
N SER A 166 -4.72 -4.92 5.85
CA SER A 166 -4.42 -6.12 5.09
C SER A 166 -3.15 -6.80 5.58
N LYS A 167 -3.15 -8.13 5.53
CA LYS A 167 -1.95 -8.95 5.68
C LYS A 167 -1.92 -9.95 4.53
N SER A 168 -0.75 -10.07 3.90
CA SER A 168 -0.46 -11.02 2.85
C SER A 168 0.89 -11.67 3.09
N MET A 169 1.02 -12.95 2.70
CA MET A 169 2.26 -13.69 2.83
C MET A 169 2.53 -14.43 1.51
N ALA A 170 3.61 -14.04 0.82
CA ALA A 170 3.91 -14.60 -0.49
C ALA A 170 4.08 -16.13 -0.44
N GLY A 171 3.18 -16.84 -1.12
CA GLY A 171 3.33 -18.27 -1.43
C GLY A 171 2.86 -19.27 -0.37
N SER A 172 2.26 -18.87 0.75
CA SER A 172 1.91 -19.85 1.80
C SER A 172 0.62 -19.63 2.57
N GLU A 173 0.13 -18.42 2.70
CA GLU A 173 -1.11 -18.14 3.43
C GLU A 173 -2.04 -17.26 2.59
N PRO A 174 -3.36 -17.37 2.82
CA PRO A 174 -4.32 -16.49 2.19
C PRO A 174 -4.11 -15.03 2.59
N ASP A 175 -4.53 -14.12 1.73
CA ASP A 175 -4.60 -12.71 2.04
C ASP A 175 -5.82 -12.43 2.93
N TYR A 176 -5.60 -11.64 3.95
CA TYR A 176 -6.65 -11.27 4.91
C TYR A 176 -6.88 -9.76 4.90
N ILE A 177 -8.13 -9.36 5.12
CA ILE A 177 -8.50 -7.96 5.36
C ILE A 177 -9.39 -7.90 6.59
N TRP A 178 -9.08 -6.98 7.51
CA TRP A 178 -9.87 -6.62 8.68
C TRP A 178 -10.33 -5.19 8.53
N LEU A 179 -11.56 -4.88 8.94
CA LEU A 179 -12.03 -3.49 8.97
C LEU A 179 -11.63 -2.83 10.28
N LEU A 180 -11.28 -1.54 10.19
CA LEU A 180 -11.13 -0.67 11.34
C LEU A 180 -12.51 -0.07 11.66
N GLU A 181 -13.00 -0.31 12.87
CA GLU A 181 -14.22 0.30 13.40
C GLU A 181 -13.98 1.74 13.88
#